data_35e09401acc149ebdbbfca6ffaf7dc1b
#
_entry.id   35e09401acc149ebdbbfca6ffaf7dc1b
#
_cell.length_a   1.000
_cell.length_b   1.000
_cell.length_c   1.000
_cell.angle_alpha   90.00
_cell.angle_beta   90.00
_cell.angle_gamma   90.00
#
_symmetry.space_group_name_H-M   'P 1'
#
loop_
_entity.id
_entity.type
_entity.pdbx_description
1 polymer ?
#
loop_
_entity_poly.entity_id
_entity_poly.type
_entity_poly.pdbx_seq_one_letter_code
_entity_poly.pdbx_strand_id
1 'polypeptide(L)'
;MTDPSVHLFGPTDGPTVLAVHGMTGHGRRWRAWSEHLPHARVIAPDLIGHGHAPYTPPWSIEAQVARLSAVLAAHGGGPAVVVGHSYGCALALHLARTEPAAVAGLVLLDPAAELPPDRLLDVAESTVRHDDYTDADEARSDKVHGAWNDVPTELLDEELADHLIDAGNGRVRWRTGTAAVVASWGELARPMAVPPASI
;
A
#
# COMPACT_ATOMS: atom_id res chain seq x y z
N MET A 1 20.58 -6.22 9.29
CA MET A 1 20.10 -6.19 7.89
C MET A 1 18.86 -5.31 7.85
N THR A 2 18.78 -4.38 6.92
CA THR A 2 17.58 -3.56 6.72
C THR A 2 16.47 -4.42 6.14
N ASP A 3 15.25 -4.29 6.65
CA ASP A 3 14.06 -4.98 6.12
C ASP A 3 13.78 -4.44 4.69
N PRO A 4 13.86 -5.26 3.63
CA PRO A 4 13.69 -4.82 2.25
C PRO A 4 12.26 -4.38 1.95
N SER A 5 11.32 -4.67 2.83
CA SER A 5 9.91 -4.29 2.72
C SER A 5 9.57 -2.97 3.42
N VAL A 6 10.58 -2.23 3.91
CA VAL A 6 10.40 -0.92 4.53
C VAL A 6 11.29 0.11 3.85
N HIS A 7 10.67 1.07 3.21
CA HIS A 7 11.36 2.15 2.49
C HIS A 7 11.40 3.40 3.37
N LEU A 8 12.58 3.99 3.49
CA LEU A 8 12.81 5.17 4.31
C LEU A 8 13.29 6.31 3.41
N PHE A 9 12.64 7.47 3.52
CA PHE A 9 13.00 8.65 2.76
C PHE A 9 13.13 9.87 3.68
N GLY A 10 13.91 10.84 3.25
CA GLY A 10 14.15 12.08 4.00
C GLY A 10 15.07 11.94 5.22
N PRO A 11 15.19 12.97 6.04
CA PRO A 11 16.08 13.01 7.19
C PRO A 11 15.56 12.13 8.34
N THR A 12 16.49 11.56 9.12
CA THR A 12 16.15 10.65 10.23
C THR A 12 15.57 11.35 11.46
N ASP A 13 15.79 12.66 11.58
CA ASP A 13 15.40 13.52 12.70
C ASP A 13 14.19 14.43 12.38
N GLY A 14 13.62 14.29 11.20
CA GLY A 14 12.42 15.04 10.79
C GLY A 14 11.14 14.53 11.44
N PRO A 15 10.05 15.32 11.36
CA PRO A 15 8.72 14.85 11.76
C PRO A 15 8.35 13.59 10.99
N THR A 16 7.81 12.60 11.71
CA THR A 16 7.54 11.28 11.15
C THR A 16 6.25 11.27 10.34
N VAL A 17 6.33 10.74 9.13
CA VAL A 17 5.20 10.41 8.25
C VAL A 17 5.20 8.92 8.00
N LEU A 18 4.08 8.24 8.27
CA LEU A 18 3.84 6.85 7.87
C LEU A 18 3.01 6.87 6.59
N ALA A 19 3.60 6.45 5.48
CA ALA A 19 2.96 6.46 4.17
C ALA A 19 2.49 5.04 3.78
N VAL A 20 1.17 4.86 3.65
CA VAL A 20 0.52 3.55 3.46
C VAL A 20 -0.07 3.48 2.07
N HIS A 21 0.45 2.57 1.24
CA HIS A 21 0.02 2.40 -0.14
C HIS A 21 -1.34 1.73 -0.29
N GLY A 22 -1.95 1.87 -1.46
CA GLY A 22 -3.20 1.21 -1.83
C GLY A 22 -3.01 -0.23 -2.31
N MET A 23 -4.12 -0.86 -2.68
CA MET A 23 -4.14 -2.20 -3.27
C MET A 23 -3.20 -2.29 -4.47
N THR A 24 -2.49 -3.41 -4.60
CA THR A 24 -1.45 -3.64 -5.64
C THR A 24 -0.30 -2.65 -5.67
N GLY A 25 -0.20 -1.77 -4.65
CA GLY A 25 0.91 -0.84 -4.47
C GLY A 25 2.09 -1.44 -3.72
N HIS A 26 3.04 -0.59 -3.40
CA HIS A 26 4.21 -0.87 -2.55
C HIS A 26 4.77 0.44 -1.99
N GLY A 27 5.57 0.34 -0.94
CA GLY A 27 6.08 1.52 -0.23
C GLY A 27 7.01 2.41 -1.08
N ARG A 28 7.74 1.83 -2.03
CA ARG A 28 8.65 2.60 -2.89
C ARG A 28 7.96 3.64 -3.77
N ARG A 29 6.67 3.48 -4.09
CA ARG A 29 5.89 4.50 -4.84
C ARG A 29 5.85 5.86 -4.14
N TRP A 30 6.07 5.89 -2.83
CA TRP A 30 6.11 7.13 -2.06
C TRP A 30 7.40 7.94 -2.24
N ARG A 31 8.41 7.41 -2.96
CA ARG A 31 9.70 8.08 -3.17
C ARG A 31 9.53 9.47 -3.81
N ALA A 32 8.91 9.54 -4.99
CA ALA A 32 8.74 10.82 -5.68
C ALA A 32 7.89 11.82 -4.87
N TRP A 33 6.86 11.34 -4.18
CA TRP A 33 6.06 12.18 -3.29
C TRP A 33 6.88 12.70 -2.10
N SER A 34 7.75 11.89 -1.52
CA SER A 34 8.58 12.28 -0.37
C SER A 34 9.58 13.39 -0.69
N GLU A 35 9.98 13.55 -1.96
CA GLU A 35 10.87 14.61 -2.41
C GLU A 35 10.25 16.02 -2.23
N HIS A 36 8.92 16.10 -2.16
CA HIS A 36 8.18 17.31 -1.82
C HIS A 36 8.09 17.59 -0.31
N LEU A 37 8.62 16.69 0.52
CA LEU A 37 8.65 16.80 1.99
C LEU A 37 10.10 16.71 2.52
N PRO A 38 11.02 17.61 2.11
CA PRO A 38 12.46 17.47 2.37
C PRO A 38 12.84 17.50 3.85
N HIS A 39 11.92 17.93 4.72
CA HIS A 39 12.14 18.00 6.17
C HIS A 39 11.44 16.87 6.94
N ALA A 40 10.66 16.03 6.27
CA ALA A 40 9.95 14.93 6.91
C ALA A 40 10.71 13.61 6.77
N ARG A 41 10.65 12.79 7.81
CA ARG A 41 11.05 11.39 7.75
C ARG A 41 9.86 10.57 7.28
N VAL A 42 9.93 10.02 6.08
CA VAL A 42 8.86 9.18 5.51
C VAL A 42 9.23 7.71 5.69
N ILE A 43 8.35 6.97 6.35
CA ILE A 43 8.41 5.52 6.55
C ILE A 43 7.29 4.92 5.69
N ALA A 44 7.66 4.14 4.68
CA ALA A 44 6.72 3.60 3.70
C ALA A 44 6.88 2.07 3.59
N PRO A 45 6.18 1.29 4.43
CA PRO A 45 6.24 -0.17 4.37
C PRO A 45 5.43 -0.75 3.22
N ASP A 46 5.87 -1.90 2.72
CA ASP A 46 5.04 -2.77 1.91
C ASP A 46 4.03 -3.49 2.82
N LEU A 47 2.78 -3.53 2.42
CA LEU A 47 1.73 -4.27 3.12
C LEU A 47 1.92 -5.79 2.97
N ILE A 48 1.41 -6.57 3.93
CA ILE A 48 1.44 -8.05 3.84
C ILE A 48 0.78 -8.49 2.52
N GLY A 49 1.48 -9.31 1.77
CA GLY A 49 1.06 -9.75 0.43
C GLY A 49 1.45 -8.82 -0.71
N HIS A 50 2.24 -7.77 -0.45
CA HIS A 50 2.68 -6.79 -1.44
C HIS A 50 4.20 -6.58 -1.38
N GLY A 51 4.80 -6.22 -2.51
CA GLY A 51 6.21 -5.87 -2.59
C GLY A 51 7.13 -6.94 -2.03
N HIS A 52 8.00 -6.55 -1.12
CA HIS A 52 8.92 -7.45 -0.42
C HIS A 52 8.43 -7.89 0.96
N ALA A 53 7.21 -7.51 1.37
CA ALA A 53 6.62 -7.99 2.62
C ALA A 53 6.27 -9.49 2.57
N PRO A 54 6.08 -10.16 3.74
CA PRO A 54 5.63 -11.55 3.76
C PRO A 54 4.31 -11.75 2.99
N TYR A 55 4.21 -12.89 2.29
CA TYR A 55 3.00 -13.24 1.53
C TYR A 55 2.06 -14.18 2.29
N THR A 56 2.48 -14.66 3.46
CA THR A 56 1.68 -15.57 4.27
C THR A 56 0.56 -14.86 5.03
N PRO A 57 -0.64 -15.47 5.17
CA PRO A 57 -1.72 -14.91 5.97
C PRO A 57 -1.33 -14.78 7.45
N PRO A 58 -2.08 -14.00 8.24
CA PRO A 58 -3.36 -13.36 7.93
C PRO A 58 -3.23 -12.06 7.13
N TRP A 59 -4.24 -11.75 6.28
CA TRP A 59 -4.29 -10.55 5.45
C TRP A 59 -5.38 -9.56 5.87
N SER A 60 -5.94 -9.74 7.07
CA SER A 60 -7.00 -8.85 7.59
C SER A 60 -6.47 -7.44 7.87
N ILE A 61 -7.38 -6.47 7.99
CA ILE A 61 -7.05 -5.08 8.38
C ILE A 61 -6.25 -5.08 9.69
N GLU A 62 -6.63 -5.89 10.67
CA GLU A 62 -5.94 -5.96 11.98
C GLU A 62 -4.48 -6.43 11.82
N ALA A 63 -4.23 -7.42 10.97
CA ALA A 63 -2.86 -7.91 10.72
C ALA A 63 -2.01 -6.86 10.00
N GLN A 64 -2.59 -6.17 9.02
CA GLN A 64 -1.92 -5.06 8.34
C GLN A 64 -1.59 -3.93 9.33
N VAL A 65 -2.53 -3.53 10.16
CA VAL A 65 -2.34 -2.48 11.17
C VAL A 65 -1.29 -2.88 12.21
N ALA A 66 -1.31 -4.12 12.69
CA ALA A 66 -0.27 -4.61 13.59
C ALA A 66 1.14 -4.53 12.95
N ARG A 67 1.27 -4.83 11.66
CA ARG A 67 2.52 -4.64 10.92
C ARG A 67 2.92 -3.16 10.84
N LEU A 68 1.97 -2.26 10.48
CA LEU A 68 2.24 -0.82 10.42
C LEU A 68 2.71 -0.26 11.76
N SER A 69 2.07 -0.66 12.84
CA SER A 69 2.44 -0.31 14.22
C SER A 69 3.85 -0.80 14.57
N ALA A 70 4.16 -2.07 14.27
CA ALA A 70 5.48 -2.63 14.51
C ALA A 70 6.58 -1.92 13.71
N VAL A 71 6.32 -1.59 12.45
CA VAL A 71 7.26 -0.82 11.61
C VAL A 71 7.46 0.59 12.16
N LEU A 72 6.39 1.28 12.55
CA LEU A 72 6.49 2.62 13.14
C LEU A 72 7.31 2.60 14.43
N ALA A 73 7.07 1.63 15.32
CA ALA A 73 7.83 1.45 16.56
C ALA A 73 9.32 1.17 16.30
N ALA A 74 9.63 0.33 15.31
CA ALA A 74 11.02 -0.01 14.95
C ALA A 74 11.80 1.16 14.34
N HIS A 75 11.10 2.12 13.75
CA HIS A 75 11.71 3.23 13.01
C HIS A 75 11.53 4.62 13.66
N GLY A 76 11.26 4.70 14.95
CA GLY A 76 11.26 5.98 15.65
C GLY A 76 10.11 6.23 16.62
N GLY A 77 9.04 5.45 16.55
CA GLY A 77 8.06 5.22 17.61
C GLY A 77 7.29 6.40 18.20
N GLY A 78 7.34 7.57 17.60
CA GLY A 78 6.55 8.74 18.04
C GLY A 78 5.23 8.85 17.29
N PRO A 79 4.33 9.78 17.69
CA PRO A 79 3.14 10.05 16.91
C PRO A 79 3.52 10.48 15.49
N ALA A 80 2.95 9.82 14.49
CA ALA A 80 3.21 10.08 13.08
C ALA A 80 1.99 10.69 12.39
N VAL A 81 2.20 11.55 11.40
CA VAL A 81 1.16 11.83 10.41
C VAL A 81 1.03 10.60 9.53
N VAL A 82 -0.15 9.99 9.48
CA VAL A 82 -0.40 8.81 8.66
C VAL A 82 -1.07 9.22 7.36
N VAL A 83 -0.38 8.95 6.25
CA VAL A 83 -0.88 9.23 4.90
C VAL A 83 -1.29 7.91 4.27
N GLY A 84 -2.57 7.73 4.01
CA GLY A 84 -3.10 6.54 3.33
C GLY A 84 -3.56 6.87 1.90
N HIS A 85 -3.35 5.95 0.96
CA HIS A 85 -3.92 5.99 -0.37
C HIS A 85 -4.85 4.80 -0.58
N SER A 86 -6.07 5.04 -1.08
CA SER A 86 -7.05 3.98 -1.41
C SER A 86 -7.27 3.02 -0.22
N TYR A 87 -6.97 1.72 -0.34
CA TYR A 87 -7.00 0.73 0.74
C TYR A 87 -6.17 1.17 1.96
N GLY A 88 -5.03 1.84 1.75
CA GLY A 88 -4.21 2.40 2.82
C GLY A 88 -4.96 3.40 3.71
N CYS A 89 -6.02 4.05 3.20
CA CYS A 89 -6.88 4.92 4.01
C CYS A 89 -7.69 4.12 5.04
N ALA A 90 -8.24 2.96 4.67
CA ALA A 90 -8.94 2.09 5.61
C ALA A 90 -8.01 1.63 6.74
N LEU A 91 -6.75 1.31 6.40
CA LEU A 91 -5.73 0.93 7.38
C LEU A 91 -5.34 2.11 8.28
N ALA A 92 -5.17 3.31 7.72
CA ALA A 92 -4.85 4.52 8.46
C ALA A 92 -5.96 4.89 9.47
N LEU A 93 -7.23 4.80 9.06
CA LEU A 93 -8.39 5.00 9.91
C LEU A 93 -8.44 3.95 11.03
N HIS A 94 -8.16 2.69 10.71
CA HIS A 94 -8.17 1.62 11.70
C HIS A 94 -7.03 1.78 12.72
N LEU A 95 -5.82 2.12 12.27
CA LEU A 95 -4.68 2.45 13.13
C LEU A 95 -5.02 3.60 14.08
N ALA A 96 -5.56 4.70 13.56
CA ALA A 96 -5.96 5.85 14.36
C ALA A 96 -7.04 5.52 15.41
N ARG A 97 -7.95 4.60 15.09
CA ARG A 97 -8.96 4.12 16.02
C ARG A 97 -8.38 3.24 17.13
N THR A 98 -7.45 2.33 16.79
CA THR A 98 -6.92 1.33 17.72
C THR A 98 -5.73 1.83 18.52
N GLU A 99 -4.92 2.71 17.93
CA GLU A 99 -3.68 3.24 18.50
C GLU A 99 -3.61 4.78 18.38
N PRO A 100 -4.58 5.53 18.93
CA PRO A 100 -4.65 6.98 18.72
C PRO A 100 -3.40 7.72 19.20
N ALA A 101 -2.68 7.22 20.19
CA ALA A 101 -1.44 7.82 20.68
C ALA A 101 -0.27 7.73 19.66
N ALA A 102 -0.35 6.83 18.68
CA ALA A 102 0.66 6.69 17.63
C ALA A 102 0.39 7.60 16.41
N VAL A 103 -0.77 8.27 16.37
CA VAL A 103 -1.22 9.07 15.22
C VAL A 103 -1.33 10.54 15.59
N ALA A 104 -0.53 11.38 14.95
CA ALA A 104 -0.56 12.83 15.10
C ALA A 104 -1.60 13.51 14.19
N GLY A 105 -2.00 12.85 13.12
CA GLY A 105 -2.99 13.32 12.15
C GLY A 105 -3.12 12.36 10.98
N LEU A 106 -4.17 12.54 10.18
CA LEU A 106 -4.48 11.71 9.02
C LEU A 106 -4.53 12.53 7.74
N VAL A 107 -3.98 11.97 6.67
CA VAL A 107 -4.17 12.44 5.28
C VAL A 107 -4.70 11.26 4.48
N LEU A 108 -5.90 11.39 3.93
CA LEU A 108 -6.59 10.34 3.19
C LEU A 108 -6.67 10.73 1.71
N LEU A 109 -5.95 10.01 0.86
CA LEU A 109 -5.88 10.24 -0.58
C LEU A 109 -6.74 9.19 -1.28
N ASP A 110 -7.81 9.63 -1.95
CA ASP A 110 -8.77 8.78 -2.67
C ASP A 110 -9.21 7.57 -1.82
N PRO A 111 -9.91 7.79 -0.69
CA PRO A 111 -10.16 6.74 0.29
C PRO A 111 -11.09 5.65 -0.24
N ALA A 112 -10.65 4.39 -0.09
CA ALA A 112 -11.46 3.20 -0.28
C ALA A 112 -11.81 2.60 1.09
N ALA A 113 -13.08 2.69 1.47
CA ALA A 113 -13.62 2.12 2.69
C ALA A 113 -15.13 1.94 2.55
N GLU A 114 -15.71 0.93 3.21
CA GLU A 114 -17.16 0.65 3.21
C GLU A 114 -17.74 0.58 1.79
N LEU A 115 -17.06 -0.15 0.90
CA LEU A 115 -17.48 -0.28 -0.49
C LEU A 115 -18.60 -1.31 -0.65
N PRO A 116 -19.49 -1.12 -1.65
CA PRO A 116 -20.58 -2.07 -1.91
C PRO A 116 -20.07 -3.49 -2.18
N PRO A 117 -20.62 -4.53 -1.51
CA PRO A 117 -20.16 -5.92 -1.67
C PRO A 117 -20.19 -6.44 -3.10
N ASP A 118 -21.21 -6.08 -3.89
CA ASP A 118 -21.32 -6.52 -5.30
C ASP A 118 -20.15 -6.00 -6.13
N ARG A 119 -19.79 -4.72 -5.96
CA ARG A 119 -18.61 -4.14 -6.63
C ARG A 119 -17.32 -4.84 -6.21
N LEU A 120 -17.20 -5.20 -4.94
CA LEU A 120 -16.02 -5.88 -4.41
C LEU A 120 -15.90 -7.31 -4.95
N LEU A 121 -17.03 -8.01 -5.14
CA LEU A 121 -17.05 -9.32 -5.77
C LEU A 121 -16.51 -9.24 -7.21
N ASP A 122 -17.01 -8.30 -8.02
CA ASP A 122 -16.58 -8.11 -9.41
C ASP A 122 -15.07 -7.86 -9.51
N VAL A 123 -14.53 -7.00 -8.62
CA VAL A 123 -13.10 -6.67 -8.61
C VAL A 123 -12.27 -7.86 -8.13
N ALA A 124 -12.72 -8.60 -7.12
CA ALA A 124 -12.02 -9.79 -6.62
C ALA A 124 -11.95 -10.87 -7.69
N GLU A 125 -13.05 -11.14 -8.40
CA GLU A 125 -13.07 -12.07 -9.52
C GLU A 125 -12.19 -11.60 -10.69
N SER A 126 -12.19 -10.31 -11.01
CA SER A 126 -11.30 -9.74 -12.01
C SER A 126 -9.84 -9.92 -11.62
N THR A 127 -9.49 -9.71 -10.33
CA THR A 127 -8.13 -9.93 -9.81
C THR A 127 -7.66 -11.37 -10.01
N VAL A 128 -8.55 -12.36 -9.82
CA VAL A 128 -8.21 -13.77 -10.04
C VAL A 128 -8.04 -14.09 -11.52
N ARG A 129 -8.85 -13.48 -12.40
CA ARG A 129 -8.80 -13.74 -13.85
C ARG A 129 -7.61 -13.09 -14.55
N HIS A 130 -7.05 -12.01 -13.99
CA HIS A 130 -6.02 -11.19 -14.61
C HIS A 130 -4.85 -10.96 -13.64
N ASP A 131 -4.25 -12.05 -13.16
CA ASP A 131 -3.16 -11.97 -12.18
C ASP A 131 -1.76 -12.04 -12.80
N ASP A 132 -1.69 -12.32 -14.12
CA ASP A 132 -0.45 -12.35 -14.89
C ASP A 132 -0.62 -11.81 -16.33
N TYR A 133 0.51 -11.57 -17.01
CA TYR A 133 0.60 -11.03 -18.36
C TYR A 133 1.52 -11.91 -19.21
N THR A 134 1.34 -11.86 -20.53
CA THR A 134 2.22 -12.58 -21.47
C THR A 134 3.66 -12.10 -21.41
N ASP A 135 3.85 -10.79 -21.24
CA ASP A 135 5.14 -10.13 -21.18
C ASP A 135 5.06 -8.74 -20.51
N ALA A 136 6.18 -8.04 -20.45
CA ALA A 136 6.29 -6.71 -19.87
C ALA A 136 5.54 -5.63 -20.68
N ASP A 137 5.41 -5.82 -22.00
CA ASP A 137 4.72 -4.84 -22.85
C ASP A 137 3.21 -4.88 -22.63
N GLU A 138 2.63 -6.06 -22.43
CA GLU A 138 1.22 -6.21 -22.03
C GLU A 138 0.98 -5.61 -20.66
N ALA A 139 1.84 -5.89 -19.68
CA ALA A 139 1.73 -5.32 -18.33
C ALA A 139 1.84 -3.78 -18.33
N ARG A 140 2.74 -3.23 -19.15
CA ARG A 140 2.87 -1.80 -19.39
C ARG A 140 1.60 -1.22 -20.00
N SER A 141 1.11 -1.85 -21.06
CA SER A 141 -0.08 -1.41 -21.78
C SER A 141 -1.31 -1.35 -20.88
N ASP A 142 -1.51 -2.37 -20.06
CA ASP A 142 -2.61 -2.41 -19.08
C ASP A 142 -2.54 -1.21 -18.10
N LYS A 143 -1.36 -0.92 -17.56
CA LYS A 143 -1.16 0.25 -16.67
C LYS A 143 -1.46 1.57 -17.37
N VAL A 144 -0.92 1.80 -18.56
CA VAL A 144 -1.07 3.07 -19.30
C VAL A 144 -2.49 3.30 -19.75
N HIS A 145 -3.21 2.26 -20.18
CA HIS A 145 -4.62 2.38 -20.57
C HIS A 145 -5.58 2.34 -19.38
N GLY A 146 -5.07 2.03 -18.17
CA GLY A 146 -5.80 1.99 -16.92
C GLY A 146 -5.50 3.19 -16.01
N ALA A 147 -5.12 2.88 -14.78
CA ALA A 147 -4.96 3.86 -13.70
C ALA A 147 -3.70 4.75 -13.83
N TRP A 148 -2.81 4.49 -14.78
CA TRP A 148 -1.53 5.19 -14.94
C TRP A 148 -1.41 5.96 -16.27
N ASN A 149 -2.52 6.38 -16.85
CA ASN A 149 -2.56 7.07 -18.14
C ASN A 149 -1.86 8.45 -18.15
N ASP A 150 -1.69 9.06 -16.99
CA ASP A 150 -1.06 10.37 -16.78
C ASP A 150 0.22 10.31 -15.93
N VAL A 151 0.71 9.10 -15.61
CA VAL A 151 1.94 8.91 -14.84
C VAL A 151 3.17 9.07 -15.76
N PRO A 152 4.22 9.83 -15.32
CA PRO A 152 5.46 9.95 -16.07
C PRO A 152 6.08 8.59 -16.44
N THR A 153 6.57 8.49 -17.67
CA THR A 153 7.14 7.24 -18.22
C THR A 153 8.29 6.68 -17.37
N GLU A 154 9.10 7.55 -16.79
CA GLU A 154 10.24 7.18 -15.94
C GLU A 154 9.78 6.43 -14.69
N LEU A 155 8.66 6.84 -14.09
CA LEU A 155 8.08 6.14 -12.93
C LEU A 155 7.49 4.79 -13.31
N LEU A 156 6.90 4.69 -14.49
CA LEU A 156 6.42 3.41 -15.03
C LEU A 156 7.57 2.46 -15.33
N ASP A 157 8.68 2.95 -15.91
CA ASP A 157 9.87 2.14 -16.16
C ASP A 157 10.48 1.60 -14.85
N GLU A 158 10.53 2.42 -13.80
CA GLU A 158 10.96 1.99 -12.47
C GLU A 158 10.02 0.92 -11.89
N GLU A 159 8.71 1.10 -12.04
CA GLU A 159 7.69 0.15 -11.56
C GLU A 159 7.87 -1.22 -12.22
N LEU A 160 8.04 -1.24 -13.56
CA LEU A 160 8.28 -2.48 -14.31
C LEU A 160 9.58 -3.16 -13.87
N ALA A 161 10.67 -2.40 -13.74
CA ALA A 161 11.98 -2.95 -13.38
C ALA A 161 11.99 -3.56 -11.96
N ASP A 162 11.29 -2.95 -11.01
CA ASP A 162 11.37 -3.35 -9.60
C ASP A 162 10.26 -4.31 -9.17
N HIS A 163 9.07 -4.21 -9.78
CA HIS A 163 7.87 -4.88 -9.29
C HIS A 163 7.19 -5.81 -10.29
N LEU A 164 7.70 -5.92 -11.53
CA LEU A 164 7.29 -6.98 -12.44
C LEU A 164 8.23 -8.18 -12.23
N ILE A 165 7.67 -9.36 -11.96
CA ILE A 165 8.41 -10.57 -11.66
C ILE A 165 7.98 -11.71 -12.56
N ASP A 166 8.81 -12.73 -12.71
CA ASP A 166 8.47 -13.97 -13.38
C ASP A 166 7.30 -14.66 -12.66
N ALA A 167 6.23 -14.94 -13.39
CA ALA A 167 5.07 -15.68 -12.91
C ALA A 167 5.22 -17.19 -13.12
N GLY A 168 6.25 -17.64 -13.84
CA GLY A 168 6.43 -19.00 -14.37
C GLY A 168 5.84 -19.16 -15.78
N ASN A 169 6.25 -20.20 -16.44
CA ASN A 169 5.80 -20.55 -17.81
C ASN A 169 6.01 -19.42 -18.86
N GLY A 170 7.02 -18.57 -18.67
CA GLY A 170 7.33 -17.45 -19.56
C GLY A 170 6.36 -16.27 -19.46
N ARG A 171 5.56 -16.20 -18.41
CA ARG A 171 4.66 -15.08 -18.10
C ARG A 171 5.23 -14.21 -17.00
N VAL A 172 4.71 -13.00 -16.86
CA VAL A 172 5.12 -12.04 -15.83
C VAL A 172 3.91 -11.60 -15.00
N ARG A 173 4.15 -11.17 -13.77
CA ARG A 173 3.11 -10.62 -12.89
C ARG A 173 3.67 -9.53 -12.00
N TRP A 174 2.79 -8.71 -11.48
CA TRP A 174 3.19 -7.75 -10.44
C TRP A 174 3.60 -8.49 -9.17
N ARG A 175 4.52 -7.89 -8.41
CA ARG A 175 4.99 -8.40 -7.12
C ARG A 175 3.90 -8.22 -6.04
N THR A 176 2.79 -8.91 -6.23
CA THR A 176 1.66 -8.96 -5.29
C THR A 176 1.13 -10.38 -5.19
N GLY A 177 0.60 -10.74 -4.03
CA GLY A 177 -0.05 -12.04 -3.82
C GLY A 177 -1.53 -11.96 -4.15
N THR A 178 -1.98 -12.62 -5.23
CA THR A 178 -3.37 -12.63 -5.67
C THR A 178 -4.34 -12.95 -4.53
N ALA A 179 -4.05 -13.98 -3.72
CA ALA A 179 -4.87 -14.34 -2.57
C ALA A 179 -4.95 -13.22 -1.51
N ALA A 180 -3.85 -12.52 -1.26
CA ALA A 180 -3.80 -11.40 -0.32
C ALA A 180 -4.62 -10.21 -0.83
N VAL A 181 -4.52 -9.91 -2.12
CA VAL A 181 -5.29 -8.83 -2.78
C VAL A 181 -6.78 -9.13 -2.72
N VAL A 182 -7.19 -10.36 -3.06
CA VAL A 182 -8.61 -10.78 -2.99
C VAL A 182 -9.14 -10.70 -1.55
N ALA A 183 -8.39 -11.16 -0.57
CA ALA A 183 -8.77 -11.05 0.85
C ALA A 183 -8.93 -9.57 1.26
N SER A 184 -8.01 -8.71 0.83
CA SER A 184 -8.05 -7.28 1.13
C SER A 184 -9.26 -6.56 0.49
N TRP A 185 -9.71 -7.00 -0.70
CA TRP A 185 -10.97 -6.52 -1.28
C TRP A 185 -12.16 -6.84 -0.37
N GLY A 186 -12.23 -8.06 0.19
CA GLY A 186 -13.28 -8.44 1.13
C GLY A 186 -13.30 -7.59 2.40
N GLU A 187 -12.15 -7.18 2.89
CA GLU A 187 -12.03 -6.31 4.07
C GLU A 187 -12.63 -4.91 3.84
N LEU A 188 -12.67 -4.40 2.61
CA LEU A 188 -13.26 -3.10 2.28
C LEU A 188 -14.80 -3.07 2.32
N ALA A 189 -15.47 -4.22 2.45
CA ALA A 189 -16.91 -4.26 2.72
C ALA A 189 -17.27 -3.97 4.19
N ARG A 190 -16.27 -3.96 5.07
CA ARG A 190 -16.49 -3.70 6.50
C ARG A 190 -16.85 -2.23 6.74
N PRO A 191 -17.64 -1.94 7.80
CA PRO A 191 -17.88 -0.57 8.20
C PRO A 191 -16.58 0.21 8.42
N MET A 192 -16.56 1.46 7.97
CA MET A 192 -15.41 2.33 8.13
C MET A 192 -15.06 2.55 9.59
N ALA A 193 -13.79 2.42 9.94
CA ALA A 193 -13.32 2.75 11.28
C ALA A 193 -13.42 4.27 11.50
N VAL A 194 -14.02 4.67 12.61
CA VAL A 194 -14.12 6.08 13.02
C VAL A 194 -13.05 6.35 14.08
N PRO A 195 -12.04 7.18 13.80
CA PRO A 195 -11.04 7.55 14.78
C PRO A 195 -11.63 8.49 15.85
N PRO A 196 -10.97 8.66 17.01
CA PRO A 196 -11.36 9.67 17.99
C PRO A 196 -11.34 11.09 17.40
N ALA A 197 -12.21 11.96 17.91
CA ALA A 197 -12.32 13.37 17.46
C ALA A 197 -11.05 14.23 17.74
N SER A 198 -10.07 13.67 18.44
CA SER A 198 -8.79 14.33 18.75
C SER A 198 -7.71 14.16 17.66
N ILE A 199 -8.02 13.44 16.60
CA ILE A 199 -7.10 13.17 15.47
C ILE A 199 -7.55 13.90 14.22
#